data_c7d13559d2c6d4f3ef839c3fa1c4c09b
#
_entry.id   c7d13559d2c6d4f3ef839c3fa1c4c09b
#
_cell.length_a   1.000
_cell.length_b   1.000
_cell.length_c   1.000
_cell.angle_alpha   90.00
_cell.angle_beta   90.00
_cell.angle_gamma   90.00
#
_symmetry.space_group_name_H-M   'P 1'
#
loop_
_entity.id
_entity.type
_entity.pdbx_description
1 polymer ?
#
loop_
_entity_poly.entity_id
_entity_poly.type
_entity_poly.pdbx_seq_one_letter_code
_entity_poly.pdbx_strand_id
1 'polypeptide(L)'
;MCSVLAISVLSTTSVSAREISSYAFINEDATLRIKSKTIHLYGIHIPKTTRNCRTNVSPVVCGSRAALALEFIVQGFVRCELIEKQSDGSYIGWCRVNVSHFNEGEDLSAYLVEHGWAVALPDAPVEYHALEKIARSRGTGVWGFQIDSPIPGLK
;
A
#
# COMPACT_ATOMS: atom_id res chain seq x y z
N MET A 1 35.25 -47.51 21.14
CA MET A 1 33.83 -47.09 20.93
C MET A 1 33.87 -45.60 20.58
N CYS A 2 33.86 -45.27 19.27
CA CYS A 2 33.85 -43.89 18.79
C CYS A 2 32.40 -43.51 18.48
N SER A 3 31.84 -42.57 19.27
CA SER A 3 30.51 -41.94 18.99
C SER A 3 30.71 -40.83 17.98
N VAL A 4 30.11 -41.01 16.79
CA VAL A 4 30.06 -39.97 15.74
C VAL A 4 28.81 -39.11 16.03
N LEU A 5 29.03 -37.88 16.47
CA LEU A 5 27.99 -36.85 16.56
C LEU A 5 27.64 -36.33 15.15
N ALA A 6 26.45 -36.65 14.67
CA ALA A 6 25.94 -36.09 13.45
C ALA A 6 25.42 -34.68 13.72
N ILE A 7 26.10 -33.67 13.19
CA ILE A 7 25.67 -32.27 13.21
C ILE A 7 24.71 -32.09 12.06
N SER A 8 23.40 -31.97 12.39
CA SER A 8 22.36 -31.59 11.42
C SER A 8 22.46 -30.10 11.10
N VAL A 9 22.94 -29.76 9.91
CA VAL A 9 22.94 -28.39 9.41
C VAL A 9 21.50 -28.06 8.95
N LEU A 10 20.79 -27.24 9.73
CA LEU A 10 19.53 -26.65 9.29
C LEU A 10 19.85 -25.61 8.21
N SER A 11 19.52 -25.92 6.97
CA SER A 11 19.56 -24.97 5.86
C SER A 11 18.41 -24.00 6.02
N THR A 12 18.67 -22.78 6.50
CA THR A 12 17.71 -21.68 6.46
C THR A 12 17.59 -21.20 5.03
N THR A 13 16.50 -21.58 4.35
CA THR A 13 16.12 -20.98 3.07
C THR A 13 15.69 -19.54 3.33
N SER A 14 16.56 -18.58 3.06
CA SER A 14 16.18 -17.17 3.00
C SER A 14 15.22 -16.99 1.83
N VAL A 15 13.95 -16.70 2.13
CA VAL A 15 12.99 -16.22 1.14
C VAL A 15 13.48 -14.85 0.71
N SER A 16 14.13 -14.78 -0.45
CA SER A 16 14.53 -13.52 -1.06
C SER A 16 13.26 -12.81 -1.54
N ALA A 17 12.84 -11.78 -0.84
CA ALA A 17 11.78 -10.90 -1.30
C ALA A 17 12.16 -10.36 -2.69
N ARG A 18 11.26 -10.49 -3.65
CA ARG A 18 11.51 -10.09 -5.03
C ARG A 18 11.37 -8.59 -5.16
N GLU A 19 12.47 -7.88 -5.15
CA GLU A 19 12.51 -6.43 -5.29
C GLU A 19 12.41 -6.02 -6.77
N ILE A 20 11.64 -4.97 -7.04
CA ILE A 20 11.55 -4.30 -8.33
C ILE A 20 11.71 -2.80 -8.13
N SER A 21 12.55 -2.16 -8.94
CA SER A 21 12.74 -0.72 -8.92
C SER A 21 12.70 -0.17 -10.35
N SER A 22 11.83 0.80 -10.59
CA SER A 22 11.70 1.51 -11.89
C SER A 22 10.75 2.69 -11.74
N TYR A 23 10.58 3.45 -12.83
CA TYR A 23 9.45 4.37 -12.94
C TYR A 23 8.13 3.61 -12.83
N ALA A 24 7.16 4.21 -12.15
CA ALA A 24 5.82 3.69 -12.00
C ALA A 24 4.80 4.57 -12.73
N PHE A 25 3.81 3.93 -13.34
CA PHE A 25 2.59 4.59 -13.79
C PHE A 25 1.50 4.32 -12.76
N ILE A 26 0.76 5.35 -12.40
CA ILE A 26 -0.35 5.25 -11.46
C ILE A 26 -1.62 4.99 -12.26
N ASN A 27 -2.33 3.90 -11.94
CA ASN A 27 -3.64 3.61 -12.51
C ASN A 27 -4.74 4.36 -11.74
N GLU A 28 -5.93 4.50 -12.32
CA GLU A 28 -7.07 5.21 -11.71
C GLU A 28 -7.53 4.62 -10.36
N ASP A 29 -7.31 3.33 -10.17
CA ASP A 29 -7.59 2.60 -8.92
C ASP A 29 -6.45 2.72 -7.88
N ALA A 30 -5.47 3.58 -8.15
CA ALA A 30 -4.26 3.78 -7.34
C ALA A 30 -3.37 2.53 -7.21
N THR A 31 -3.47 1.58 -8.13
CA THR A 31 -2.44 0.56 -8.31
C THR A 31 -1.25 1.12 -9.09
N LEU A 32 -0.08 0.54 -8.86
CA LEU A 32 1.14 0.91 -9.57
C LEU A 32 1.40 -0.05 -10.73
N ARG A 33 1.72 0.48 -11.88
CA ARG A 33 2.22 -0.31 -13.00
C ARG A 33 3.71 -0.06 -13.17
N ILE A 34 4.51 -1.08 -12.81
CA ILE A 34 5.99 -1.03 -12.88
C ILE A 34 6.46 -2.14 -13.82
N LYS A 35 7.14 -1.78 -14.92
CA LYS A 35 7.60 -2.74 -15.95
C LYS A 35 6.40 -3.58 -16.38
N SER A 36 5.58 -3.83 -16.80
CA SER A 36 4.47 -4.76 -17.12
C SER A 36 3.78 -5.45 -15.93
N LYS A 37 4.11 -5.09 -14.68
CA LYS A 37 3.47 -5.65 -13.48
C LYS A 37 2.52 -4.64 -12.87
N THR A 38 1.31 -5.09 -12.52
CA THR A 38 0.37 -4.34 -11.69
C THR A 38 0.62 -4.69 -10.23
N ILE A 39 0.81 -3.68 -9.39
CA ILE A 39 1.14 -3.83 -7.98
C ILE A 39 0.12 -3.09 -7.16
N HIS A 40 -0.58 -3.81 -6.27
CA HIS A 40 -1.42 -3.28 -5.22
C HIS A 40 -0.56 -2.94 -4.01
N LEU A 41 -0.81 -1.83 -3.38
CA LEU A 41 -0.08 -1.40 -2.20
C LEU A 41 -0.43 -2.29 -0.99
N TYR A 42 0.59 -2.75 -0.28
CA TYR A 42 0.45 -3.66 0.85
C TYR A 42 -0.26 -3.02 2.03
N GLY A 43 -1.09 -3.82 2.72
CA GLY A 43 -1.68 -3.47 4.03
C GLY A 43 -2.79 -2.43 3.99
N ILE A 44 -3.25 -2.01 2.81
CA ILE A 44 -4.27 -0.98 2.69
C ILE A 44 -5.41 -1.40 1.75
N HIS A 45 -6.56 -0.77 1.97
CA HIS A 45 -7.69 -0.78 1.06
C HIS A 45 -8.02 0.65 0.64
N ILE A 46 -8.18 0.87 -0.65
CA ILE A 46 -8.61 2.17 -1.19
C ILE A 46 -10.12 2.11 -1.41
N PRO A 47 -10.91 2.92 -0.67
CA PRO A 47 -12.35 2.92 -0.78
C PRO A 47 -12.81 3.29 -2.20
N LYS A 48 -13.59 2.42 -2.82
CA LYS A 48 -14.26 2.72 -4.09
C LYS A 48 -15.54 3.49 -3.78
N THR A 49 -15.52 4.77 -4.05
CA THR A 49 -16.70 5.59 -3.84
C THR A 49 -17.26 6.03 -5.18
N THR A 50 -18.19 5.24 -5.68
CA THR A 50 -18.88 5.58 -6.93
C THR A 50 -19.96 6.62 -6.75
N ARG A 51 -20.51 6.81 -5.54
CA ARG A 51 -21.63 7.76 -5.29
C ARG A 51 -21.64 8.45 -3.93
N ASN A 52 -20.83 8.03 -2.94
CA ASN A 52 -21.02 8.45 -1.54
C ASN A 52 -19.86 9.21 -0.93
N CYS A 53 -18.81 9.49 -1.67
CA CYS A 53 -17.85 10.51 -1.32
C CYS A 53 -18.43 11.87 -1.73
N ARG A 54 -19.19 12.48 -0.86
CA ARG A 54 -19.77 13.79 -1.13
C ARG A 54 -18.91 14.86 -0.46
N THR A 55 -18.37 15.73 -1.29
CA THR A 55 -18.15 17.12 -0.86
C THR A 55 -19.50 17.83 -0.96
N ASN A 56 -19.71 18.92 -0.25
CA ASN A 56 -20.94 19.71 -0.31
C ASN A 56 -21.31 20.20 -1.72
N VAL A 57 -20.50 19.98 -2.74
CA VAL A 57 -20.62 20.55 -4.08
C VAL A 57 -20.57 19.53 -5.22
N SER A 58 -19.96 18.35 -5.07
CA SER A 58 -19.84 17.36 -6.15
C SER A 58 -19.50 15.96 -5.64
N PRO A 59 -19.99 14.87 -6.26
CA PRO A 59 -19.53 13.54 -5.93
C PRO A 59 -18.04 13.42 -6.27
N VAL A 60 -17.23 13.00 -5.28
CA VAL A 60 -15.78 12.77 -5.44
C VAL A 60 -15.54 11.27 -5.60
N VAL A 61 -14.85 10.87 -6.65
CA VAL A 61 -14.39 9.49 -6.82
C VAL A 61 -13.15 9.31 -5.95
N CYS A 62 -13.27 8.65 -4.81
CA CYS A 62 -12.18 8.54 -3.84
C CYS A 62 -10.97 7.79 -4.39
N GLY A 63 -11.16 6.77 -5.22
CA GLY A 63 -10.07 6.09 -5.92
C GLY A 63 -9.24 7.04 -6.77
N SER A 64 -9.89 7.89 -7.57
CA SER A 64 -9.19 8.91 -8.37
C SER A 64 -8.42 9.91 -7.49
N ARG A 65 -8.89 10.21 -6.29
CA ARG A 65 -8.16 11.08 -5.37
C ARG A 65 -6.93 10.40 -4.78
N ALA A 66 -7.00 9.11 -4.48
CA ALA A 66 -5.85 8.33 -4.06
C ALA A 66 -4.81 8.23 -5.18
N ALA A 67 -5.24 7.98 -6.42
CA ALA A 67 -4.35 7.98 -7.59
C ALA A 67 -3.66 9.33 -7.77
N LEU A 68 -4.42 10.43 -7.69
CA LEU A 68 -3.87 11.77 -7.77
C LEU A 68 -2.85 12.06 -6.65
N ALA A 69 -3.14 11.61 -5.42
CA ALA A 69 -2.19 11.75 -4.31
C ALA A 69 -0.88 11.00 -4.57
N LEU A 70 -0.95 9.80 -5.16
CA LEU A 70 0.24 9.06 -5.57
C LEU A 70 1.01 9.76 -6.70
N GLU A 71 0.32 10.35 -7.67
CA GLU A 71 0.96 11.09 -8.75
C GLU A 71 1.77 12.30 -8.24
N PHE A 72 1.35 12.91 -7.15
CA PHE A 72 2.10 14.01 -6.53
C PHE A 72 3.38 13.55 -5.84
N ILE A 73 3.37 12.39 -5.17
CA ILE A 73 4.54 11.92 -4.42
C ILE A 73 5.50 11.12 -5.29
N VAL A 74 4.98 10.41 -6.32
CA VAL A 74 5.79 9.58 -7.21
C VAL A 74 6.42 10.43 -8.31
N GLN A 75 7.54 11.07 -8.00
CA GLN A 75 8.27 11.93 -8.94
C GLN A 75 9.47 11.25 -9.60
N GLY A 76 9.74 9.98 -9.29
CA GLY A 76 10.91 9.27 -9.78
C GLY A 76 10.76 7.75 -9.72
N PHE A 77 11.85 7.08 -9.36
CA PHE A 77 11.83 5.62 -9.18
C PHE A 77 11.03 5.21 -7.96
N VAL A 78 10.19 4.21 -8.14
CA VAL A 78 9.53 3.49 -7.06
C VAL A 78 10.26 2.18 -6.84
N ARG A 79 10.57 1.86 -5.60
CA ARG A 79 11.12 0.59 -5.18
C ARG A 79 10.02 -0.20 -4.48
N CYS A 80 9.69 -1.38 -5.00
CA CYS A 80 8.69 -2.27 -4.41
C CYS A 80 9.31 -3.61 -4.06
N GLU A 81 9.05 -4.05 -2.86
CA GLU A 81 9.24 -5.42 -2.41
C GLU A 81 7.95 -6.19 -2.68
N LEU A 82 8.01 -7.17 -3.59
CA LEU A 82 6.85 -7.96 -3.98
C LEU A 82 6.62 -9.05 -2.94
N ILE A 83 5.51 -8.95 -2.21
CA ILE A 83 5.16 -9.84 -1.10
C ILE A 83 4.42 -11.07 -1.62
N GLU A 84 3.38 -10.86 -2.44
CA GLU A 84 2.49 -11.92 -2.89
C GLU A 84 2.08 -11.70 -4.35
N LYS A 85 1.97 -12.81 -5.10
CA LYS A 85 1.39 -12.81 -6.44
C LYS A 85 -0.06 -13.26 -6.37
N GLN A 86 -0.96 -12.45 -6.92
CA GLN A 86 -2.38 -12.73 -6.95
C GLN A 86 -2.75 -13.66 -8.11
N SER A 87 -3.93 -14.27 -8.04
CA SER A 87 -4.45 -15.19 -9.05
C SER A 87 -4.66 -14.55 -10.43
N ASP A 88 -4.92 -13.25 -10.47
CA ASP A 88 -5.08 -12.46 -11.70
C ASP A 88 -3.74 -12.03 -12.33
N GLY A 89 -2.61 -12.42 -11.73
CA GLY A 89 -1.27 -12.09 -12.17
C GLY A 89 -0.72 -10.77 -11.63
N SER A 90 -1.51 -9.98 -10.90
CA SER A 90 -1.05 -8.80 -10.17
C SER A 90 -0.22 -9.20 -8.94
N TYR A 91 0.35 -8.21 -8.26
CA TYR A 91 1.15 -8.41 -7.06
C TYR A 91 0.65 -7.52 -5.93
N ILE A 92 0.83 -7.97 -4.71
CA ILE A 92 0.83 -7.11 -3.53
C ILE A 92 2.29 -6.76 -3.24
N GLY A 93 2.57 -5.49 -3.01
CA GLY A 93 3.93 -5.04 -2.77
C GLY A 93 4.02 -3.88 -1.79
N TRP A 94 5.11 -3.87 -1.06
CA TRP A 94 5.51 -2.75 -0.20
C TRP A 94 6.36 -1.79 -1.02
N CYS A 95 5.82 -0.63 -1.32
CA CYS A 95 6.40 0.31 -2.26
C CYS A 95 6.83 1.61 -1.59
N ARG A 96 8.03 2.08 -1.92
CA ARG A 96 8.64 3.30 -1.39
C ARG A 96 9.17 4.17 -2.50
N VAL A 97 9.15 5.48 -2.27
CA VAL A 97 9.77 6.50 -3.12
C VAL A 97 10.90 7.19 -2.38
N ASN A 98 11.72 7.95 -3.10
CA ASN A 98 12.84 8.72 -2.53
C ASN A 98 13.83 7.89 -1.72
N VAL A 99 13.98 6.60 -2.06
CA VAL A 99 14.94 5.71 -1.43
C VAL A 99 16.35 6.09 -1.87
N SER A 100 17.24 6.29 -0.91
CA SER A 100 18.66 6.59 -1.14
C SER A 100 19.55 5.80 -0.20
N HIS A 101 20.87 5.96 -0.34
CA HIS A 101 21.83 5.29 0.56
C HIS A 101 21.67 5.69 2.04
N PHE A 102 21.14 6.89 2.30
CA PHE A 102 20.94 7.46 3.64
C PHE A 102 19.47 7.60 4.05
N ASN A 103 18.52 7.20 3.19
CA ASN A 103 17.10 7.35 3.44
C ASN A 103 16.36 6.11 2.96
N GLU A 104 15.61 5.49 3.85
CA GLU A 104 14.78 4.31 3.54
C GLU A 104 13.62 4.63 2.59
N GLY A 105 13.39 5.93 2.35
CA GLY A 105 12.31 6.40 1.50
C GLY A 105 10.97 6.52 2.23
N GLU A 106 10.00 7.00 1.50
CA GLU A 106 8.64 7.23 1.97
C GLU A 106 7.72 6.09 1.51
N ASP A 107 7.03 5.46 2.44
CA ASP A 107 6.11 4.37 2.20
C ASP A 107 4.80 4.91 1.59
N LEU A 108 4.46 4.43 0.40
CA LEU A 108 3.28 4.88 -0.33
C LEU A 108 1.96 4.47 0.34
N SER A 109 1.92 3.31 1.01
CA SER A 109 0.75 2.89 1.78
C SER A 109 0.54 3.80 3.00
N ALA A 110 1.59 4.04 3.78
CA ALA A 110 1.56 4.94 4.92
C ALA A 110 1.13 6.36 4.51
N TYR A 111 1.69 6.86 3.41
CA TYR A 111 1.33 8.16 2.85
C TYR A 111 -0.17 8.28 2.53
N LEU A 112 -0.75 7.29 1.85
CA LEU A 112 -2.19 7.31 1.53
C LEU A 112 -3.07 7.23 2.78
N VAL A 113 -2.68 6.43 3.77
CA VAL A 113 -3.41 6.30 5.05
C VAL A 113 -3.35 7.60 5.84
N GLU A 114 -2.18 8.21 5.95
CA GLU A 114 -1.98 9.48 6.65
C GLU A 114 -2.83 10.62 6.06
N HIS A 115 -2.93 10.64 4.72
CA HIS A 115 -3.73 11.63 4.00
C HIS A 115 -5.22 11.24 3.89
N GLY A 116 -5.60 10.09 4.49
CA GLY A 116 -6.98 9.63 4.52
C GLY A 116 -7.53 9.14 3.18
N TRP A 117 -6.67 8.77 2.23
CA TRP A 117 -7.10 8.21 0.93
C TRP A 117 -7.15 6.69 0.90
N ALA A 118 -6.65 6.05 1.95
CA ALA A 118 -6.71 4.61 2.15
C ALA A 118 -7.06 4.27 3.59
N VAL A 119 -7.49 3.03 3.79
CA VAL A 119 -7.85 2.45 5.08
C VAL A 119 -6.88 1.31 5.38
N ALA A 120 -6.38 1.24 6.60
CA ALA A 120 -5.53 0.12 7.02
C ALA A 120 -6.34 -1.18 7.08
N LEU A 121 -5.81 -2.24 6.47
CA LEU A 121 -6.38 -3.59 6.63
C LEU A 121 -6.14 -4.13 8.05
N PRO A 122 -6.96 -5.07 8.54
CA PRO A 122 -6.82 -5.59 9.91
C PRO A 122 -5.43 -6.18 10.23
N ASP A 123 -4.76 -6.74 9.24
CA ASP A 123 -3.42 -7.34 9.31
C ASP A 123 -2.29 -6.38 8.89
N ALA A 124 -2.62 -5.10 8.67
CA ALA A 124 -1.65 -4.08 8.32
C ALA A 124 -0.66 -3.80 9.46
N PRO A 125 0.51 -3.21 9.17
CA PRO A 125 1.41 -2.73 10.20
C PRO A 125 0.73 -1.81 11.21
N VAL A 126 1.12 -1.89 12.49
CA VAL A 126 0.55 -1.08 13.58
C VAL A 126 0.66 0.42 13.28
N GLU A 127 1.71 0.83 12.57
CA GLU A 127 1.92 2.21 12.13
C GLU A 127 0.75 2.71 11.25
N TYR A 128 0.25 1.88 10.32
CA TYR A 128 -0.87 2.27 9.46
C TYR A 128 -2.15 2.51 10.25
N HIS A 129 -2.43 1.68 11.27
CA HIS A 129 -3.56 1.90 12.17
C HIS A 129 -3.44 3.19 12.97
N ALA A 130 -2.23 3.55 13.40
CA ALA A 130 -1.98 4.81 14.09
C ALA A 130 -2.20 6.01 13.16
N LEU A 131 -1.67 5.96 11.94
CA LEU A 131 -1.87 6.99 10.91
C LEU A 131 -3.34 7.16 10.55
N GLU A 132 -4.07 6.05 10.37
CA GLU A 132 -5.51 6.08 10.10
C GLU A 132 -6.28 6.76 11.23
N LYS A 133 -5.98 6.45 12.50
CA LYS A 133 -6.61 7.09 13.65
C LYS A 133 -6.39 8.60 13.64
N ILE A 134 -5.20 9.05 13.27
CA ILE A 134 -4.88 10.47 13.12
C ILE A 134 -5.69 11.08 11.97
N ALA A 135 -5.70 10.44 10.79
CA ALA A 135 -6.45 10.90 9.63
C ALA A 135 -7.95 11.03 9.93
N ARG A 136 -8.53 10.05 10.63
CA ARG A 136 -9.93 10.08 11.09
C ARG A 136 -10.19 11.25 12.03
N SER A 137 -9.34 11.46 13.02
CA SER A 137 -9.51 12.55 13.99
C SER A 137 -9.43 13.93 13.36
N ARG A 138 -8.67 14.06 12.26
CA ARG A 138 -8.54 15.30 11.49
C ARG A 138 -9.63 15.46 10.42
N GLY A 139 -10.40 14.41 10.13
CA GLY A 139 -11.38 14.42 9.03
C GLY A 139 -10.72 14.58 7.66
N THR A 140 -9.50 14.03 7.45
CA THR A 140 -8.80 14.15 6.18
C THR A 140 -9.23 13.08 5.19
N GLY A 141 -9.17 13.39 3.89
CA GLY A 141 -9.50 12.46 2.83
C GLY A 141 -10.93 11.92 2.94
N VAL A 142 -11.09 10.61 2.90
CA VAL A 142 -12.40 9.93 2.98
C VAL A 142 -13.10 10.13 4.32
N TRP A 143 -12.38 10.49 5.36
CA TRP A 143 -12.94 10.71 6.70
C TRP A 143 -13.64 12.07 6.85
N GLY A 144 -13.42 12.99 5.92
CA GLY A 144 -14.15 14.27 5.83
C GLY A 144 -15.43 14.17 5.01
N PHE A 145 -15.71 13.01 4.40
CA PHE A 145 -16.88 12.78 3.57
C PHE A 145 -17.80 11.72 4.19
N GLN A 146 -19.08 11.80 3.91
CA GLN A 146 -19.99 10.71 4.25
C GLN A 146 -19.80 9.57 3.24
N ILE A 147 -19.23 8.47 3.71
CA ILE A 147 -19.09 7.22 2.96
C ILE A 147 -19.87 6.13 3.70
N ASP A 148 -20.60 5.29 2.96
CA ASP A 148 -21.45 4.27 3.58
C ASP A 148 -20.63 3.16 4.27
N SER A 149 -19.51 2.78 3.71
CA SER A 149 -18.57 1.85 4.32
C SER A 149 -17.19 1.98 3.69
N PRO A 150 -16.17 2.38 4.45
CA PRO A 150 -14.80 2.48 3.93
C PRO A 150 -14.13 1.11 3.71
N ILE A 151 -14.65 0.04 4.32
CA ILE A 151 -14.08 -1.31 4.23
C ILE A 151 -15.15 -2.28 3.72
N PRO A 152 -14.88 -3.04 2.62
CA PRO A 152 -15.79 -4.07 2.16
C PRO A 152 -16.00 -5.15 3.23
N GLY A 153 -17.27 -5.44 3.58
CA GLY A 153 -17.62 -6.51 4.51
C GLY A 153 -17.64 -6.16 5.99
N LEU A 154 -17.26 -4.95 6.40
CA LEU A 154 -17.53 -4.43 7.74
C LEU A 154 -18.87 -3.67 7.72
N LYS A 155 -19.87 -4.29 8.34
CA LYS A 155 -21.16 -3.65 8.63
C LYS A 155 -21.08 -2.91 9.96
#